data_f5622c19e3432875ab8be731818156d3
#
_entry.id   f5622c19e3432875ab8be731818156d3
#
_cell.length_a   1.000
_cell.length_b   1.000
_cell.length_c   1.000
_cell.angle_alpha   90.00
_cell.angle_beta   90.00
_cell.angle_gamma   90.00
#
_symmetry.space_group_name_H-M   'P 1'
#
loop_
_entity.id
_entity.type
_entity.pdbx_description
1 polymer ?
#
loop_
_entity_poly.entity_id
_entity_poly.type
_entity_poly.pdbx_seq_one_letter_code
_entity_poly.pdbx_strand_id
1 'polypeptide(L)'
;RRLVSALQDLKVEYDVTVRDASENIVQFIYGDDGKDVAKLHLKDNKIAAGEAVGVITAQSFGESSTQMVLNVFHSAGVAQMQITQGLPRLIEILDARKMPSTPLMEIYLDKEHNNEKDAKVVAEKIKEVKLKEIISEIRIDFSNKKIEITLDQKGLKSVHVGAEKIVERLHEKGFKVKSNDLKVGLNVSDLDFKQIYKLKEKLKEKIISGVKSVEQVVVSNRGKDFIILTSGSNLKDVMEVKGIDKTKTRSNDIRDVASVLGIEAARQTIINEIKAVLEQQGLDINERHLKLIADAMTSSGIIKGVTRMGIISDKASVLARATFETPDKQFVNATIQGARDELSSVIENILLNQP
;
A
#
# COMPACT_ATOMS: atom_id res chain seq x y z
N ARG A 1 15.86 7.26 15.18
CA ARG A 1 15.59 8.68 15.42
C ARG A 1 14.15 9.07 15.05
N ARG A 2 13.66 8.81 13.83
CA ARG A 2 12.28 9.16 13.40
C ARG A 2 11.22 8.51 14.28
N LEU A 3 11.36 7.20 14.56
CA LEU A 3 10.44 6.47 15.44
C LEU A 3 10.43 7.04 16.85
N VAL A 4 11.58 7.31 17.43
CA VAL A 4 11.66 7.93 18.77
C VAL A 4 10.92 9.27 18.78
N SER A 5 11.17 10.14 17.80
CA SER A 5 10.48 11.44 17.72
C SER A 5 8.97 11.30 17.50
N ALA A 6 8.50 10.22 16.85
CA ALA A 6 7.07 9.99 16.65
C ALA A 6 6.37 9.40 17.88
N LEU A 7 7.02 8.50 18.60
CA LEU A 7 6.39 7.67 19.64
C LEU A 7 6.73 8.08 21.08
N GLN A 8 7.68 9.00 21.29
CA GLN A 8 8.22 9.33 22.62
C GLN A 8 7.21 9.78 23.68
N ASP A 9 6.10 10.34 23.24
CA ASP A 9 5.02 10.85 24.09
C ASP A 9 4.00 9.78 24.49
N LEU A 10 4.13 8.56 23.93
CA LEU A 10 3.24 7.46 24.27
C LEU A 10 3.64 6.82 25.60
N LYS A 11 2.77 6.90 26.58
CA LYS A 11 2.93 6.30 27.91
C LYS A 11 1.68 5.57 28.34
N VAL A 12 1.83 4.65 29.28
CA VAL A 12 0.71 3.97 29.94
C VAL A 12 0.21 4.84 31.06
N GLU A 13 -1.08 5.19 31.03
CA GLU A 13 -1.71 5.96 32.09
C GLU A 13 -2.21 5.05 33.23
N TYR A 14 -2.69 5.67 34.34
CA TYR A 14 -3.17 4.94 35.51
C TYR A 14 -4.41 4.09 35.23
N ASP A 15 -5.17 4.43 34.18
CA ASP A 15 -6.32 3.66 33.69
C ASP A 15 -5.92 2.52 32.75
N VAL A 16 -4.62 2.22 32.64
CA VAL A 16 -3.96 1.23 31.75
C VAL A 16 -4.10 1.50 30.25
N THR A 17 -4.66 2.65 29.86
CA THR A 17 -4.68 3.07 28.46
C THR A 17 -3.33 3.63 28.06
N VAL A 18 -2.97 3.50 26.77
CA VAL A 18 -1.81 4.17 26.18
C VAL A 18 -2.29 5.47 25.54
N ARG A 19 -1.71 6.59 25.98
CA ARG A 19 -2.07 7.92 25.49
C ARG A 19 -0.85 8.70 24.97
N ASP A 20 -1.16 9.66 24.10
CA ASP A 20 -0.19 10.66 23.64
C ASP A 20 -0.14 11.88 24.58
N ALA A 21 0.75 12.85 24.29
CA ALA A 21 0.87 14.08 25.05
C ALA A 21 -0.39 14.98 25.05
N SER A 22 -1.31 14.76 24.11
CA SER A 22 -2.60 15.44 24.00
C SER A 22 -3.73 14.67 24.69
N GLU A 23 -3.40 13.64 25.47
CA GLU A 23 -4.32 12.72 26.15
C GLU A 23 -5.24 11.89 25.23
N ASN A 24 -4.97 11.87 23.92
CA ASN A 24 -5.71 10.99 23.00
C ASN A 24 -5.34 9.53 23.27
N ILE A 25 -6.35 8.66 23.30
CA ILE A 25 -6.16 7.23 23.49
C ILE A 25 -5.66 6.61 22.18
N VAL A 26 -4.44 6.05 22.20
CA VAL A 26 -3.86 5.29 21.09
C VAL A 26 -4.17 3.81 21.22
N GLN A 27 -4.09 3.27 22.45
CA GLN A 27 -4.51 1.90 22.76
C GLN A 27 -5.31 1.89 24.06
N PHE A 28 -6.40 1.11 24.10
CA PHE A 28 -7.16 0.90 25.33
C PHE A 28 -6.41 0.00 26.33
N ILE A 29 -5.64 -0.96 25.81
CA ILE A 29 -4.79 -1.84 26.60
C ILE A 29 -3.49 -2.01 25.80
N TYR A 30 -2.32 -1.82 26.41
CA TYR A 30 -1.06 -2.01 25.77
C TYR A 30 -0.92 -3.40 25.14
N GLY A 31 -0.64 -3.45 23.84
CA GLY A 31 -0.43 -4.68 23.09
C GLY A 31 -1.62 -5.64 23.05
N ASP A 32 -2.84 -5.19 23.37
CA ASP A 32 -4.11 -5.91 23.51
C ASP A 32 -4.19 -6.85 24.73
N ASP A 33 -3.13 -7.06 25.48
CA ASP A 33 -3.09 -7.96 26.64
C ASP A 33 -2.53 -7.35 27.94
N GLY A 34 -2.06 -6.11 27.89
CA GLY A 34 -1.57 -5.35 29.04
C GLY A 34 -0.29 -5.89 29.70
N LYS A 35 0.51 -6.68 28.96
CA LYS A 35 1.71 -7.32 29.50
C LYS A 35 2.96 -6.52 29.15
N ASP A 36 3.85 -6.42 30.12
CA ASP A 36 5.18 -5.84 29.98
C ASP A 36 6.10 -6.85 29.24
N VAL A 37 6.70 -6.39 28.14
CA VAL A 37 7.60 -7.21 27.33
C VAL A 37 8.81 -7.69 28.12
N ALA A 38 9.36 -6.85 29.00
CA ALA A 38 10.51 -7.20 29.84
C ALA A 38 10.19 -8.23 30.93
N LYS A 39 8.93 -8.33 31.33
CA LYS A 39 8.48 -9.19 32.44
C LYS A 39 7.69 -10.41 32.01
N LEU A 40 7.67 -10.77 30.72
CA LEU A 40 6.87 -11.89 30.19
C LEU A 40 7.16 -13.23 30.87
N HIS A 41 8.37 -13.43 31.37
CA HIS A 41 8.80 -14.64 32.09
C HIS A 41 8.45 -14.63 33.60
N LEU A 42 7.93 -13.52 34.11
CA LEU A 42 7.56 -13.38 35.53
C LEU A 42 6.06 -13.70 35.75
N LYS A 43 5.71 -14.02 37.00
CA LYS A 43 4.32 -14.27 37.38
C LYS A 43 3.48 -12.98 37.31
N ASP A 44 4.05 -11.88 37.76
CA ASP A 44 3.46 -10.54 37.60
C ASP A 44 4.11 -9.86 36.40
N ASN A 45 3.44 -10.01 35.27
CA ASN A 45 3.87 -9.50 33.98
C ASN A 45 3.02 -8.35 33.44
N LYS A 46 2.19 -7.72 34.30
CA LYS A 46 1.42 -6.55 33.92
C LYS A 46 2.33 -5.34 33.76
N ILE A 47 1.98 -4.53 32.76
CA ILE A 47 2.67 -3.26 32.55
C ILE A 47 2.35 -2.28 33.67
N ALA A 48 3.34 -1.53 34.12
CA ALA A 48 3.16 -0.51 35.14
C ALA A 48 2.58 0.79 34.53
N ALA A 49 1.76 1.48 35.30
CA ALA A 49 1.36 2.84 34.95
C ALA A 49 2.58 3.78 34.95
N GLY A 50 2.62 4.71 34.02
CA GLY A 50 3.75 5.62 33.83
C GLY A 50 4.86 5.07 32.91
N GLU A 51 4.78 3.81 32.46
CA GLU A 51 5.79 3.23 31.57
C GLU A 51 5.79 3.92 30.19
N ALA A 52 6.98 4.34 29.74
CA ALA A 52 7.18 5.04 28.47
C ALA A 52 7.28 4.04 27.29
N VAL A 53 6.17 3.38 27.00
CA VAL A 53 6.08 2.29 25.99
C VAL A 53 6.46 2.75 24.58
N GLY A 54 6.25 4.01 24.26
CA GLY A 54 6.63 4.57 22.97
C GLY A 54 8.14 4.61 22.76
N VAL A 55 8.90 5.03 23.78
CA VAL A 55 10.38 5.04 23.74
C VAL A 55 10.92 3.63 23.67
N ILE A 56 10.42 2.72 24.53
CA ILE A 56 10.83 1.31 24.54
C ILE A 56 10.58 0.65 23.17
N THR A 57 9.40 0.87 22.59
CA THR A 57 9.05 0.38 21.26
C THR A 57 9.99 0.93 20.19
N ALA A 58 10.25 2.23 20.20
CA ALA A 58 11.11 2.87 19.21
C ALA A 58 12.56 2.38 19.30
N GLN A 59 13.06 2.13 20.51
CA GLN A 59 14.41 1.58 20.74
C GLN A 59 14.50 0.12 20.30
N SER A 60 13.56 -0.75 20.74
CA SER A 60 13.55 -2.18 20.39
C SER A 60 13.44 -2.39 18.88
N PHE A 61 12.61 -1.59 18.23
CA PHE A 61 12.48 -1.62 16.77
C PHE A 61 13.73 -1.08 16.07
N GLY A 62 14.29 0.02 16.60
CA GLY A 62 15.49 0.66 16.06
C GLY A 62 16.73 -0.22 16.15
N GLU A 63 16.92 -0.93 17.26
CA GLU A 63 18.01 -1.89 17.42
C GLU A 63 17.98 -2.95 16.33
N SER A 64 16.85 -3.65 16.18
CA SER A 64 16.69 -4.69 15.17
C SER A 64 16.86 -4.15 13.75
N SER A 65 16.30 -2.98 13.46
CA SER A 65 16.39 -2.37 12.12
C SER A 65 17.81 -1.95 11.73
N THR A 66 18.68 -1.61 12.68
CA THR A 66 20.10 -1.31 12.41
C THR A 66 20.90 -2.52 11.98
N GLN A 67 20.43 -3.73 12.32
CA GLN A 67 21.06 -5.00 11.92
C GLN A 67 20.61 -5.48 10.54
N MET A 68 19.60 -4.84 9.95
CA MET A 68 19.14 -5.16 8.60
C MET A 68 20.21 -4.83 7.58
N VAL A 69 20.68 -5.86 6.88
CA VAL A 69 21.57 -5.68 5.74
C VAL A 69 20.74 -5.33 4.52
N LEU A 70 21.26 -4.42 3.66
CA LEU A 70 20.69 -4.07 2.36
C LEU A 70 20.84 -5.25 1.36
N ASN A 71 20.37 -6.42 1.71
CA ASN A 71 20.44 -7.60 0.85
C ASN A 71 19.13 -7.76 0.07
N VAL A 72 19.26 -7.78 -1.25
CA VAL A 72 18.19 -8.19 -2.16
C VAL A 72 18.24 -9.72 -2.23
N PHE A 73 17.38 -10.39 -1.49
CA PHE A 73 17.22 -11.83 -1.66
C PHE A 73 16.32 -12.09 -2.88
N HIS A 74 16.84 -12.83 -3.84
CA HIS A 74 16.04 -13.37 -4.92
C HIS A 74 15.29 -14.59 -4.43
N SER A 75 13.98 -14.47 -4.22
CA SER A 75 13.14 -15.62 -3.87
C SER A 75 13.10 -16.60 -5.04
N ALA A 76 13.69 -17.78 -4.84
CA ALA A 76 13.60 -18.88 -5.79
C ALA A 76 12.13 -19.29 -5.95
N GLY A 77 11.58 -19.13 -7.16
CA GLY A 77 10.21 -19.52 -7.50
C GLY A 77 9.29 -18.40 -7.99
N VAL A 78 9.56 -17.14 -7.66
CA VAL A 78 8.85 -15.96 -8.17
C VAL A 78 9.84 -15.03 -8.87
N ALA A 79 10.75 -15.62 -9.64
CA ALA A 79 11.86 -14.92 -10.30
C ALA A 79 11.47 -13.79 -11.28
N GLN A 80 10.18 -13.64 -11.58
CA GLN A 80 9.68 -12.61 -12.50
C GLN A 80 9.12 -11.37 -11.79
N MET A 81 8.85 -11.44 -10.47
CA MET A 81 8.33 -10.30 -9.72
C MET A 81 9.45 -9.74 -8.82
N GLN A 82 9.86 -8.51 -9.11
CA GLN A 82 10.75 -7.77 -8.22
C GLN A 82 9.93 -7.33 -7.00
N ILE A 83 10.29 -7.80 -5.80
CA ILE A 83 9.66 -7.41 -4.55
C ILE A 83 10.67 -6.59 -3.76
N THR A 84 10.29 -5.40 -3.35
CA THR A 84 11.11 -4.59 -2.43
C THR A 84 11.14 -5.29 -1.07
N GLN A 85 12.31 -5.62 -0.58
CA GLN A 85 12.51 -6.38 0.67
C GLN A 85 13.44 -5.63 1.63
N GLY A 86 13.44 -6.05 2.89
CA GLY A 86 14.31 -5.50 3.92
C GLY A 86 14.02 -4.05 4.29
N LEU A 87 15.08 -3.30 4.62
CA LEU A 87 14.99 -1.94 5.11
C LEU A 87 14.24 -0.96 4.19
N PRO A 88 14.40 -0.98 2.84
CA PRO A 88 13.63 -0.12 1.95
C PRO A 88 12.12 -0.34 2.07
N ARG A 89 11.67 -1.59 2.18
CA ARG A 89 10.24 -1.91 2.37
C ARG A 89 9.73 -1.42 3.71
N LEU A 90 10.50 -1.60 4.75
CA LEU A 90 10.17 -1.12 6.10
C LEU A 90 9.99 0.41 6.12
N ILE A 91 10.88 1.14 5.45
CA ILE A 91 10.78 2.60 5.31
C ILE A 91 9.52 2.99 4.53
N GLU A 92 9.16 2.26 3.47
CA GLU A 92 7.93 2.52 2.72
C GLU A 92 6.67 2.37 3.58
N ILE A 93 6.61 1.33 4.41
CA ILE A 93 5.49 1.06 5.32
C ILE A 93 5.40 2.17 6.36
N LEU A 94 6.50 2.48 7.05
CA LEU A 94 6.55 3.51 8.09
C LEU A 94 6.28 4.91 7.56
N ASP A 95 6.75 5.24 6.36
CA ASP A 95 6.47 6.51 5.70
C ASP A 95 5.03 6.59 5.15
N ALA A 96 4.26 5.49 5.17
CA ALA A 96 2.92 5.37 4.61
C ALA A 96 2.83 5.93 3.19
N ARG A 97 3.76 5.52 2.31
CA ARG A 97 3.82 6.01 0.93
C ARG A 97 2.51 5.81 0.20
N LYS A 98 2.16 6.73 -0.68
CA LYS A 98 0.91 6.67 -1.45
C LYS A 98 0.81 5.43 -2.34
N MET A 99 1.93 5.03 -2.93
CA MET A 99 2.06 3.81 -3.72
C MET A 99 3.36 3.13 -3.32
N PRO A 100 3.33 1.84 -3.00
CA PRO A 100 4.54 1.06 -2.79
C PRO A 100 5.33 0.95 -4.10
N SER A 101 6.65 0.78 -4.02
CA SER A 101 7.51 0.64 -5.21
C SER A 101 7.16 -0.62 -6.00
N THR A 102 6.76 -1.67 -5.32
CA THR A 102 6.34 -2.94 -5.90
C THR A 102 4.99 -3.34 -5.30
N PRO A 103 3.88 -2.80 -5.84
CA PRO A 103 2.55 -3.20 -5.39
C PRO A 103 2.30 -4.66 -5.78
N LEU A 104 1.79 -5.45 -4.83
CA LEU A 104 1.55 -6.88 -4.98
C LEU A 104 0.24 -7.25 -4.29
N MET A 105 -0.51 -8.15 -4.90
CA MET A 105 -1.66 -8.78 -4.26
C MET A 105 -1.49 -10.31 -4.28
N GLU A 106 -1.88 -10.94 -3.18
CA GLU A 106 -2.07 -12.37 -3.04
C GLU A 106 -3.57 -12.65 -3.11
N ILE A 107 -4.03 -13.24 -4.20
CA ILE A 107 -5.44 -13.52 -4.45
C ILE A 107 -5.69 -14.98 -4.21
N TYR A 108 -6.58 -15.28 -3.28
CA TYR A 108 -7.03 -16.63 -2.97
C TYR A 108 -8.30 -16.95 -3.72
N LEU A 109 -8.42 -18.20 -4.16
CA LEU A 109 -9.58 -18.69 -4.87
C LEU A 109 -10.60 -19.32 -3.91
N ASP A 110 -11.87 -19.28 -4.32
CA ASP A 110 -12.92 -20.00 -3.62
C ASP A 110 -12.69 -21.51 -3.67
N LYS A 111 -13.23 -22.25 -2.71
CA LYS A 111 -13.08 -23.72 -2.64
C LYS A 111 -13.51 -24.46 -3.90
N GLU A 112 -14.49 -23.92 -4.63
CA GLU A 112 -15.01 -24.50 -5.87
C GLU A 112 -14.08 -24.26 -7.05
N HIS A 113 -13.27 -23.20 -7.03
CA HIS A 113 -12.37 -22.79 -8.10
C HIS A 113 -10.89 -23.05 -7.80
N ASN A 114 -10.59 -23.79 -6.71
CA ASN A 114 -9.20 -24.06 -6.26
C ASN A 114 -8.55 -25.19 -7.08
N ASN A 115 -8.55 -25.05 -8.41
CA ASN A 115 -7.93 -25.93 -9.37
C ASN A 115 -6.99 -25.15 -10.28
N GLU A 116 -5.95 -25.78 -10.81
CA GLU A 116 -4.98 -25.13 -11.69
C GLU A 116 -5.63 -24.51 -12.95
N LYS A 117 -6.60 -25.20 -13.54
CA LYS A 117 -7.30 -24.73 -14.74
C LYS A 117 -8.14 -23.50 -14.46
N ASP A 118 -8.92 -23.53 -13.38
CA ASP A 118 -9.77 -22.42 -12.98
C ASP A 118 -8.92 -21.24 -12.51
N ALA A 119 -7.83 -21.48 -11.81
CA ALA A 119 -6.85 -20.46 -11.42
C ALA A 119 -6.28 -19.71 -12.63
N LYS A 120 -5.93 -20.42 -13.71
CA LYS A 120 -5.46 -19.78 -14.96
C LYS A 120 -6.54 -18.94 -15.61
N VAL A 121 -7.79 -19.42 -15.66
CA VAL A 121 -8.91 -18.64 -16.22
C VAL A 121 -9.20 -17.37 -15.40
N VAL A 122 -9.14 -17.46 -14.08
CA VAL A 122 -9.32 -16.29 -13.21
C VAL A 122 -8.13 -15.33 -13.37
N ALA A 123 -6.91 -15.84 -13.45
CA ALA A 123 -5.69 -15.04 -13.67
C ALA A 123 -5.75 -14.24 -14.99
N GLU A 124 -6.24 -14.86 -16.07
CA GLU A 124 -6.45 -14.18 -17.36
C GLU A 124 -7.52 -13.08 -17.30
N LYS A 125 -8.57 -13.28 -16.49
CA LYS A 125 -9.61 -12.25 -16.27
C LYS A 125 -9.08 -11.06 -15.46
N ILE A 126 -8.10 -11.27 -14.59
CA ILE A 126 -7.53 -10.23 -13.73
C ILE A 126 -6.45 -9.45 -14.48
N LYS A 127 -5.65 -10.09 -15.31
CA LYS A 127 -4.54 -9.46 -16.02
C LYS A 127 -5.03 -8.28 -16.86
N GLU A 128 -4.42 -7.11 -16.66
CA GLU A 128 -4.66 -5.93 -17.50
C GLU A 128 -4.14 -6.18 -18.91
N VAL A 129 -5.01 -6.00 -19.88
CA VAL A 129 -4.66 -6.07 -21.29
C VAL A 129 -4.90 -4.73 -21.93
N LYS A 130 -3.83 -4.08 -22.34
CA LYS A 130 -3.86 -2.80 -23.06
C LYS A 130 -4.07 -3.04 -24.55
N LEU A 131 -4.71 -2.10 -25.21
CA LEU A 131 -4.96 -2.18 -26.66
C LEU A 131 -3.66 -2.38 -27.46
N LYS A 132 -2.53 -1.81 -26.99
CA LYS A 132 -1.19 -1.96 -27.61
C LYS A 132 -0.72 -3.41 -27.74
N GLU A 133 -1.20 -4.32 -26.86
CA GLU A 133 -0.80 -5.74 -26.85
C GLU A 133 -1.55 -6.59 -27.89
N ILE A 134 -2.70 -6.07 -28.36
CA ILE A 134 -3.60 -6.74 -29.30
C ILE A 134 -3.47 -6.15 -30.71
N ILE A 135 -2.82 -5.01 -30.84
CA ILE A 135 -2.68 -4.31 -32.13
C ILE A 135 -1.47 -4.84 -32.89
N SER A 136 -1.68 -5.20 -34.16
CA SER A 136 -0.61 -5.44 -35.11
C SER A 136 -0.13 -4.13 -35.75
N GLU A 137 -1.05 -3.26 -36.17
CA GLU A 137 -0.71 -2.01 -36.84
C GLU A 137 -1.75 -0.90 -36.58
N ILE A 138 -1.29 0.34 -36.47
CA ILE A 138 -2.17 1.52 -36.44
C ILE A 138 -1.77 2.44 -37.58
N ARG A 139 -2.67 2.61 -38.55
CA ARG A 139 -2.57 3.53 -39.67
C ARG A 139 -3.41 4.79 -39.41
N ILE A 140 -2.87 5.95 -39.75
CA ILE A 140 -3.60 7.21 -39.74
C ILE A 140 -3.79 7.62 -41.20
N ASP A 141 -5.01 7.66 -41.65
CA ASP A 141 -5.39 8.23 -42.93
C ASP A 141 -5.75 9.70 -42.74
N PHE A 142 -4.83 10.56 -43.13
CA PHE A 142 -5.00 12.02 -42.99
C PHE A 142 -5.99 12.58 -44.02
N SER A 143 -6.15 11.94 -45.19
CA SER A 143 -7.07 12.40 -46.23
C SER A 143 -8.51 12.22 -45.81
N ASN A 144 -8.82 11.09 -45.20
CA ASN A 144 -10.17 10.74 -44.74
C ASN A 144 -10.40 11.01 -43.24
N LYS A 145 -9.37 11.55 -42.52
CA LYS A 145 -9.39 11.76 -41.08
C LYS A 145 -9.88 10.51 -40.31
N LYS A 146 -9.25 9.37 -40.61
CA LYS A 146 -9.58 8.09 -39.98
C LYS A 146 -8.34 7.48 -39.33
N ILE A 147 -8.55 6.80 -38.21
CA ILE A 147 -7.54 5.93 -37.60
C ILE A 147 -7.98 4.50 -37.86
N GLU A 148 -7.17 3.72 -38.59
CA GLU A 148 -7.40 2.31 -38.82
C GLU A 148 -6.50 1.50 -37.90
N ILE A 149 -7.09 0.60 -37.10
CA ILE A 149 -6.42 -0.27 -36.16
C ILE A 149 -6.58 -1.70 -36.68
N THR A 150 -5.48 -2.37 -36.97
CA THR A 150 -5.48 -3.78 -37.34
C THR A 150 -5.16 -4.61 -36.11
N LEU A 151 -6.06 -5.53 -35.75
CA LEU A 151 -5.93 -6.40 -34.59
C LEU A 151 -5.13 -7.66 -34.95
N ASP A 152 -4.33 -8.16 -33.99
CA ASP A 152 -3.61 -9.42 -34.12
C ASP A 152 -4.50 -10.59 -33.67
N GLN A 153 -4.72 -11.56 -34.57
CA GLN A 153 -5.49 -12.77 -34.26
C GLN A 153 -4.88 -13.60 -33.11
N LYS A 154 -3.55 -13.64 -33.02
CA LYS A 154 -2.87 -14.37 -31.95
C LYS A 154 -3.10 -13.69 -30.61
N GLY A 155 -2.99 -12.37 -30.57
CA GLY A 155 -3.27 -11.55 -29.37
C GLY A 155 -4.73 -11.68 -28.91
N LEU A 156 -5.69 -11.69 -29.81
CA LEU A 156 -7.12 -11.88 -29.49
C LEU A 156 -7.40 -13.26 -28.87
N LYS A 157 -6.78 -14.31 -29.39
CA LYS A 157 -6.94 -15.67 -28.86
C LYS A 157 -6.30 -15.86 -27.51
N SER A 158 -5.14 -15.26 -27.27
CA SER A 158 -4.43 -15.35 -25.97
C SER A 158 -5.15 -14.63 -24.84
N VAL A 159 -5.98 -13.63 -25.16
CA VAL A 159 -6.70 -12.80 -24.18
C VAL A 159 -8.17 -13.22 -24.02
N HIS A 160 -8.64 -14.16 -24.82
CA HIS A 160 -10.05 -14.61 -24.84
C HIS A 160 -11.07 -13.46 -25.00
N VAL A 161 -10.67 -12.37 -25.69
CA VAL A 161 -11.53 -11.20 -25.94
C VAL A 161 -11.97 -11.19 -27.39
N GLY A 162 -13.28 -11.18 -27.60
CA GLY A 162 -13.84 -11.01 -28.94
C GLY A 162 -13.64 -9.59 -29.47
N ALA A 163 -13.48 -9.46 -30.80
CA ALA A 163 -13.37 -8.16 -31.46
C ALA A 163 -14.57 -7.25 -31.18
N GLU A 164 -15.77 -7.83 -30.94
CA GLU A 164 -16.98 -7.10 -30.56
C GLU A 164 -16.85 -6.30 -29.27
N LYS A 165 -16.24 -6.88 -28.23
CA LYS A 165 -15.99 -6.17 -26.95
C LYS A 165 -15.02 -5.00 -27.10
N ILE A 166 -14.05 -5.12 -28.01
CA ILE A 166 -13.11 -4.03 -28.31
C ILE A 166 -13.86 -2.87 -28.96
N VAL A 167 -14.71 -3.18 -29.89
CA VAL A 167 -15.56 -2.19 -30.59
C VAL A 167 -16.50 -1.51 -29.61
N GLU A 168 -17.18 -2.26 -28.74
CA GLU A 168 -18.09 -1.75 -27.72
C GLU A 168 -17.38 -0.79 -26.76
N ARG A 169 -16.22 -1.17 -26.24
CA ARG A 169 -15.41 -0.30 -25.37
C ARG A 169 -14.82 0.92 -26.08
N LEU A 170 -14.61 0.85 -27.38
CA LEU A 170 -14.21 2.03 -28.18
C LEU A 170 -15.40 2.93 -28.47
N HIS A 171 -16.61 2.37 -28.63
CA HIS A 171 -17.87 3.13 -28.85
C HIS A 171 -18.27 3.96 -27.64
N GLU A 172 -18.07 3.48 -26.40
CA GLU A 172 -18.44 4.18 -25.16
C GLU A 172 -17.86 5.60 -25.03
N LYS A 173 -16.85 5.96 -25.84
CA LYS A 173 -16.23 7.30 -25.85
C LYS A 173 -16.62 8.20 -27.03
N GLY A 174 -17.72 7.91 -27.70
CA GLY A 174 -18.29 8.81 -28.73
C GLY A 174 -17.65 8.74 -30.10
N PHE A 175 -16.81 7.74 -30.39
CA PHE A 175 -16.25 7.55 -31.72
C PHE A 175 -17.15 6.66 -32.57
N LYS A 176 -17.39 7.08 -33.84
CA LYS A 176 -18.08 6.23 -34.82
C LYS A 176 -17.12 5.12 -35.25
N VAL A 177 -17.32 3.90 -34.75
CA VAL A 177 -16.49 2.73 -35.02
C VAL A 177 -17.14 1.92 -36.16
N LYS A 178 -16.39 1.60 -37.21
CA LYS A 178 -16.74 0.62 -38.19
C LYS A 178 -15.80 -0.57 -38.03
N SER A 179 -16.34 -1.74 -37.81
CA SER A 179 -15.57 -2.98 -37.69
C SER A 179 -15.78 -3.89 -38.92
N ASN A 180 -14.67 -4.35 -39.47
CA ASN A 180 -14.64 -5.49 -40.38
C ASN A 180 -13.70 -6.52 -39.78
N ASP A 181 -14.24 -7.58 -39.17
CA ASP A 181 -13.57 -8.70 -38.49
C ASP A 181 -12.29 -8.35 -37.68
N LEU A 182 -11.22 -7.92 -38.34
CA LEU A 182 -9.90 -7.61 -37.71
C LEU A 182 -9.47 -6.15 -37.85
N LYS A 183 -10.27 -5.33 -38.54
CA LYS A 183 -9.96 -3.91 -38.75
C LYS A 183 -11.01 -3.03 -38.09
N VAL A 184 -10.56 -2.16 -37.22
CA VAL A 184 -11.40 -1.19 -36.53
C VAL A 184 -11.06 0.21 -37.06
N GLY A 185 -12.01 0.85 -37.72
CA GLY A 185 -11.88 2.21 -38.23
C GLY A 185 -12.55 3.23 -37.31
N LEU A 186 -11.81 4.21 -36.81
CA LEU A 186 -12.29 5.31 -36.01
C LEU A 186 -12.37 6.58 -36.84
N ASN A 187 -13.55 7.20 -36.93
CA ASN A 187 -13.71 8.48 -37.63
C ASN A 187 -13.39 9.63 -36.68
N VAL A 188 -12.43 10.49 -37.06
CA VAL A 188 -11.92 11.62 -36.25
C VAL A 188 -11.99 12.94 -37.04
N SER A 189 -13.06 13.11 -37.83
CA SER A 189 -13.25 14.28 -38.72
C SER A 189 -13.16 15.64 -38.02
N ASP A 190 -13.53 15.69 -36.72
CA ASP A 190 -13.64 16.93 -35.95
C ASP A 190 -12.35 17.31 -35.20
N LEU A 191 -11.26 16.51 -35.34
CA LEU A 191 -10.02 16.70 -34.62
C LEU A 191 -8.91 17.29 -35.50
N ASP A 192 -8.05 18.11 -34.89
CA ASP A 192 -6.83 18.62 -35.50
C ASP A 192 -5.71 17.57 -35.52
N PHE A 193 -4.74 17.69 -36.45
CA PHE A 193 -3.64 16.73 -36.62
C PHE A 193 -2.91 16.41 -35.31
N LYS A 194 -2.63 17.44 -34.51
CA LYS A 194 -1.96 17.29 -33.21
C LYS A 194 -2.82 16.48 -32.20
N GLN A 195 -4.14 16.64 -32.28
CA GLN A 195 -5.08 15.91 -31.42
C GLN A 195 -5.22 14.45 -31.87
N ILE A 196 -5.16 14.16 -33.17
CA ILE A 196 -5.18 12.82 -33.73
C ILE A 196 -3.95 12.00 -33.23
N TYR A 197 -2.76 12.60 -33.24
CA TYR A 197 -1.58 11.94 -32.67
C TYR A 197 -1.70 11.67 -31.17
N LYS A 198 -2.17 12.63 -30.40
CA LYS A 198 -2.41 12.43 -28.98
C LYS A 198 -3.47 11.36 -28.71
N LEU A 199 -4.48 11.29 -29.55
CA LEU A 199 -5.53 10.27 -29.46
C LEU A 199 -4.96 8.89 -29.77
N LYS A 200 -4.11 8.75 -30.80
CA LYS A 200 -3.43 7.48 -31.11
C LYS A 200 -2.67 6.93 -29.91
N GLU A 201 -1.87 7.76 -29.22
CA GLU A 201 -1.12 7.31 -28.04
C GLU A 201 -2.06 6.96 -26.88
N LYS A 202 -3.10 7.75 -26.64
CA LYS A 202 -4.13 7.42 -25.62
C LYS A 202 -4.88 6.11 -25.92
N LEU A 203 -5.12 5.81 -27.22
CA LEU A 203 -5.76 4.57 -27.62
C LEU A 203 -4.88 3.35 -27.34
N LYS A 204 -3.57 3.46 -27.54
CA LYS A 204 -2.64 2.36 -27.24
C LYS A 204 -2.67 1.96 -25.77
N GLU A 205 -2.81 2.93 -24.88
CA GLU A 205 -2.85 2.71 -23.42
C GLU A 205 -4.24 2.37 -22.89
N LYS A 206 -5.25 2.29 -23.76
CA LYS A 206 -6.60 1.97 -23.33
C LYS A 206 -6.69 0.50 -22.92
N ILE A 207 -7.27 0.27 -21.74
CA ILE A 207 -7.52 -1.05 -21.19
C ILE A 207 -8.74 -1.67 -21.89
N ILE A 208 -8.58 -2.84 -22.44
CA ILE A 208 -9.64 -3.59 -23.13
C ILE A 208 -10.24 -4.67 -22.24
N SER A 209 -9.41 -5.37 -21.47
CA SER A 209 -9.84 -6.42 -20.54
C SER A 209 -8.98 -6.41 -19.30
N GLY A 210 -9.46 -7.08 -18.26
CA GLY A 210 -8.74 -7.18 -17.00
C GLY A 210 -8.98 -6.02 -16.02
N VAL A 211 -8.30 -6.09 -14.90
CA VAL A 211 -8.34 -5.12 -13.81
C VAL A 211 -7.25 -4.08 -14.02
N LYS A 212 -7.61 -2.82 -13.90
CA LYS A 212 -6.68 -1.71 -14.06
C LYS A 212 -5.52 -1.81 -13.05
N SER A 213 -4.32 -1.48 -13.48
CA SER A 213 -3.08 -1.46 -12.68
C SER A 213 -2.51 -2.85 -12.35
N VAL A 214 -3.04 -3.94 -12.89
CA VAL A 214 -2.51 -5.31 -12.71
C VAL A 214 -1.78 -5.75 -13.97
N GLU A 215 -0.46 -5.50 -14.04
CA GLU A 215 0.31 -5.73 -15.27
C GLU A 215 0.71 -7.19 -15.46
N GLN A 216 1.11 -7.87 -14.38
CA GLN A 216 1.56 -9.26 -14.43
C GLN A 216 0.77 -10.10 -13.43
N VAL A 217 0.49 -11.33 -13.83
CA VAL A 217 -0.24 -12.30 -13.01
C VAL A 217 0.46 -13.64 -13.11
N VAL A 218 0.78 -14.25 -11.96
CA VAL A 218 1.44 -15.54 -11.85
C VAL A 218 0.63 -16.44 -10.93
N VAL A 219 0.31 -17.63 -11.40
CA VAL A 219 -0.35 -18.67 -10.59
C VAL A 219 0.73 -19.47 -9.87
N SER A 220 0.65 -19.54 -8.56
CA SER A 220 1.56 -20.30 -7.69
C SER A 220 0.77 -21.30 -6.86
N ASN A 221 1.40 -22.40 -6.53
CA ASN A 221 0.83 -23.40 -5.62
C ASN A 221 1.50 -23.27 -4.25
N ARG A 222 0.73 -23.00 -3.20
CA ARG A 222 1.19 -22.92 -1.82
C ARG A 222 0.53 -24.02 -0.99
N GLY A 223 1.12 -25.21 -1.05
CA GLY A 223 0.61 -26.38 -0.35
C GLY A 223 -0.63 -26.99 -1.00
N LYS A 224 -1.81 -26.74 -0.43
CA LYS A 224 -3.10 -27.23 -0.96
C LYS A 224 -3.87 -26.19 -1.77
N ASP A 225 -3.49 -24.90 -1.68
CA ASP A 225 -4.23 -23.81 -2.30
C ASP A 225 -3.47 -23.24 -3.50
N PHE A 226 -4.18 -22.98 -4.58
CA PHE A 226 -3.69 -22.21 -5.71
C PHE A 226 -3.88 -20.74 -5.41
N ILE A 227 -2.79 -19.97 -5.47
CA ILE A 227 -2.76 -18.54 -5.20
C ILE A 227 -2.36 -17.81 -6.47
N ILE A 228 -3.04 -16.72 -6.76
CA ILE A 228 -2.70 -15.83 -7.85
C ILE A 228 -1.92 -14.64 -7.27
N LEU A 229 -0.67 -14.51 -7.68
CA LEU A 229 0.18 -13.37 -7.36
C LEU A 229 0.09 -12.36 -8.49
N THR A 230 -0.13 -11.09 -8.15
CA THR A 230 -0.23 -10.01 -9.13
C THR A 230 0.82 -8.94 -8.90
N SER A 231 1.40 -8.41 -9.98
CA SER A 231 2.16 -7.15 -9.94
C SER A 231 1.20 -6.00 -10.22
N GLY A 232 1.03 -5.15 -9.23
CA GLY A 232 0.00 -4.10 -9.23
C GLY A 232 -1.04 -4.32 -8.14
N SER A 233 -1.71 -3.24 -7.70
CA SER A 233 -2.76 -3.27 -6.70
C SER A 233 -4.01 -2.56 -7.22
N ASN A 234 -5.14 -3.24 -7.11
CA ASN A 234 -6.49 -2.71 -7.26
C ASN A 234 -7.46 -3.69 -6.60
N LEU A 235 -7.47 -3.64 -5.28
CA LEU A 235 -8.22 -4.59 -4.46
C LEU A 235 -9.73 -4.51 -4.73
N LYS A 236 -10.25 -3.30 -4.99
CA LYS A 236 -11.67 -3.06 -5.22
C LYS A 236 -12.19 -3.86 -6.41
N ASP A 237 -11.58 -3.66 -7.59
CA ASP A 237 -12.05 -4.30 -8.82
C ASP A 237 -11.78 -5.80 -8.80
N VAL A 238 -10.68 -6.24 -8.16
CA VAL A 238 -10.36 -7.67 -8.00
C VAL A 238 -11.41 -8.38 -7.17
N MET A 239 -11.90 -7.79 -6.09
CA MET A 239 -12.94 -8.39 -5.25
C MET A 239 -14.30 -8.54 -5.94
N GLU A 240 -14.53 -7.86 -7.05
CA GLU A 240 -15.74 -8.00 -7.87
C GLU A 240 -15.67 -9.20 -8.83
N VAL A 241 -14.47 -9.77 -9.05
CA VAL A 241 -14.28 -10.91 -9.94
C VAL A 241 -14.84 -12.19 -9.28
N LYS A 242 -15.60 -12.96 -10.03
CA LYS A 242 -16.16 -14.25 -9.55
C LYS A 242 -15.07 -15.30 -9.39
N GLY A 243 -15.16 -16.10 -8.33
CA GLY A 243 -14.23 -17.19 -8.03
C GLY A 243 -13.08 -16.79 -7.08
N ILE A 244 -13.13 -15.59 -6.50
CA ILE A 244 -12.13 -15.07 -5.57
C ILE A 244 -12.67 -15.10 -4.14
N ASP A 245 -11.88 -15.63 -3.21
CA ASP A 245 -12.16 -15.58 -1.77
C ASP A 245 -11.77 -14.18 -1.25
N LYS A 246 -12.81 -13.36 -1.03
CA LYS A 246 -12.67 -11.98 -0.55
C LYS A 246 -12.09 -11.89 0.86
N THR A 247 -12.24 -12.94 1.66
CA THR A 247 -11.82 -12.94 3.07
C THR A 247 -10.33 -13.20 3.23
N LYS A 248 -9.73 -13.95 2.28
CA LYS A 248 -8.32 -14.33 2.33
C LYS A 248 -7.42 -13.47 1.44
N THR A 249 -7.99 -12.82 0.44
CA THR A 249 -7.24 -11.97 -0.51
C THR A 249 -6.56 -10.81 0.22
N ARG A 250 -5.28 -10.59 -0.07
CA ARG A 250 -4.42 -9.59 0.59
C ARG A 250 -3.72 -8.71 -0.43
N SER A 251 -3.48 -7.47 -0.05
CA SER A 251 -2.63 -6.53 -0.79
C SER A 251 -1.54 -5.99 0.13
N ASN A 252 -0.37 -5.71 -0.42
CA ASN A 252 0.71 -5.03 0.30
C ASN A 252 0.57 -3.50 0.25
N ASP A 253 -0.42 -2.96 -0.48
CA ASP A 253 -0.73 -1.53 -0.50
C ASP A 253 -1.69 -1.19 0.65
N ILE A 254 -1.14 -0.59 1.70
CA ILE A 254 -1.86 -0.23 2.93
C ILE A 254 -3.00 0.75 2.64
N ARG A 255 -2.80 1.68 1.69
CA ARG A 255 -3.83 2.69 1.37
C ARG A 255 -4.97 2.12 0.56
N ASP A 256 -4.68 1.19 -0.35
CA ASP A 256 -5.71 0.47 -1.10
C ASP A 256 -6.57 -0.36 -0.13
N VAL A 257 -5.94 -1.09 0.79
CA VAL A 257 -6.62 -1.84 1.86
C VAL A 257 -7.49 -0.91 2.71
N ALA A 258 -6.96 0.23 3.16
CA ALA A 258 -7.73 1.18 3.97
C ALA A 258 -8.96 1.73 3.24
N SER A 259 -8.83 1.99 1.94
CA SER A 259 -9.93 2.55 1.13
C SER A 259 -11.07 1.55 0.88
N VAL A 260 -10.76 0.25 0.83
CA VAL A 260 -11.70 -0.81 0.47
C VAL A 260 -12.23 -1.55 1.70
N LEU A 261 -11.35 -1.90 2.64
CA LEU A 261 -11.65 -2.73 3.81
C LEU A 261 -11.72 -1.94 5.12
N GLY A 262 -11.29 -0.69 5.11
CA GLY A 262 -11.29 0.17 6.28
C GLY A 262 -9.98 0.20 7.05
N ILE A 263 -9.93 1.07 8.10
CA ILE A 263 -8.69 1.39 8.82
C ILE A 263 -8.16 0.22 9.66
N GLU A 264 -9.03 -0.61 10.22
CA GLU A 264 -8.63 -1.77 11.02
C GLU A 264 -7.95 -2.84 10.16
N ALA A 265 -8.43 -3.06 8.94
CA ALA A 265 -7.77 -3.95 7.99
C ALA A 265 -6.40 -3.39 7.58
N ALA A 266 -6.28 -2.09 7.41
CA ALA A 266 -5.00 -1.44 7.15
C ALA A 266 -4.03 -1.56 8.34
N ARG A 267 -4.52 -1.39 9.59
CA ARG A 267 -3.75 -1.65 10.82
C ARG A 267 -3.16 -3.05 10.81
N GLN A 268 -4.01 -4.05 10.56
CA GLN A 268 -3.55 -5.44 10.53
C GLN A 268 -2.57 -5.71 9.37
N THR A 269 -2.78 -5.05 8.22
CA THR A 269 -1.85 -5.14 7.09
C THR A 269 -0.49 -4.55 7.44
N ILE A 270 -0.42 -3.41 8.13
CA ILE A 270 0.84 -2.81 8.60
C ILE A 270 1.59 -3.80 9.49
N ILE A 271 0.91 -4.41 10.48
CA ILE A 271 1.51 -5.39 11.39
C ILE A 271 2.06 -6.59 10.60
N ASN A 272 1.25 -7.16 9.70
CA ASN A 272 1.64 -8.34 8.93
C ASN A 272 2.82 -8.06 7.99
N GLU A 273 2.81 -6.91 7.31
CA GLU A 273 3.90 -6.51 6.40
C GLU A 273 5.20 -6.26 7.16
N ILE A 274 5.15 -5.55 8.29
CA ILE A 274 6.36 -5.34 9.11
C ILE A 274 6.88 -6.68 9.63
N LYS A 275 6.00 -7.55 10.14
CA LYS A 275 6.37 -8.88 10.63
C LYS A 275 7.01 -9.71 9.51
N ALA A 276 6.43 -9.74 8.32
CA ALA A 276 6.99 -10.45 7.18
C ALA A 276 8.39 -9.96 6.79
N VAL A 277 8.63 -8.63 6.82
CA VAL A 277 9.96 -8.06 6.55
C VAL A 277 10.97 -8.47 7.60
N LEU A 278 10.59 -8.47 8.89
CA LEU A 278 11.46 -8.88 10.00
C LEU A 278 11.81 -10.37 9.93
N GLU A 279 10.82 -11.24 9.73
CA GLU A 279 10.99 -12.68 9.60
C GLU A 279 11.91 -13.06 8.42
N GLN A 280 11.77 -12.37 7.28
CA GLN A 280 12.66 -12.55 6.12
C GLN A 280 14.13 -12.23 6.43
N GLN A 281 14.38 -11.32 7.37
CA GLN A 281 15.73 -10.94 7.81
C GLN A 281 16.22 -11.76 9.02
N GLY A 282 15.41 -12.70 9.51
CA GLY A 282 15.72 -13.49 10.69
C GLY A 282 15.73 -12.70 11.99
N LEU A 283 15.01 -11.57 12.01
CA LEU A 283 14.88 -10.72 13.18
C LEU A 283 13.55 -10.99 13.88
N ASP A 284 13.56 -11.03 15.19
CA ASP A 284 12.38 -11.19 16.03
C ASP A 284 12.17 -9.94 16.88
N ILE A 285 10.96 -9.37 16.78
CA ILE A 285 10.52 -8.25 17.60
C ILE A 285 9.16 -8.61 18.19
N ASN A 286 8.97 -8.30 19.47
CA ASN A 286 7.71 -8.60 20.13
C ASN A 286 6.52 -7.91 19.44
N GLU A 287 5.45 -8.65 19.18
CA GLU A 287 4.27 -8.16 18.46
C GLU A 287 3.62 -6.94 19.11
N ARG A 288 3.77 -6.75 20.44
CA ARG A 288 3.21 -5.59 21.14
C ARG A 288 3.81 -4.29 20.65
N HIS A 289 5.10 -4.29 20.33
CA HIS A 289 5.78 -3.12 19.73
C HIS A 289 5.26 -2.85 18.32
N LEU A 290 5.03 -3.91 17.52
CA LEU A 290 4.49 -3.75 16.16
C LEU A 290 3.07 -3.21 16.20
N LYS A 291 2.24 -3.70 17.12
CA LYS A 291 0.88 -3.20 17.34
C LYS A 291 0.87 -1.73 17.74
N LEU A 292 1.75 -1.31 18.67
CA LEU A 292 1.82 0.09 19.08
C LEU A 292 2.20 1.02 17.92
N ILE A 293 3.14 0.61 17.07
CA ILE A 293 3.49 1.39 15.86
C ILE A 293 2.29 1.50 14.91
N ALA A 294 1.61 0.38 14.64
CA ALA A 294 0.46 0.36 13.75
C ALA A 294 -0.69 1.23 14.31
N ASP A 295 -0.94 1.17 15.61
CA ASP A 295 -1.97 1.97 16.28
C ASP A 295 -1.64 3.46 16.25
N ALA A 296 -0.40 3.84 16.49
CA ALA A 296 0.04 5.22 16.36
C ALA A 296 -0.13 5.75 14.93
N MET A 297 0.01 4.89 13.91
CA MET A 297 -0.20 5.26 12.51
C MET A 297 -1.68 5.35 12.09
N THR A 298 -2.59 4.69 12.81
CA THR A 298 -4.00 4.52 12.40
C THR A 298 -5.02 5.11 13.38
N SER A 299 -4.62 5.49 14.60
CA SER A 299 -5.48 5.98 15.68
C SER A 299 -6.41 7.14 15.28
N SER A 300 -5.97 7.98 14.36
CA SER A 300 -6.79 9.12 13.87
C SER A 300 -7.84 8.73 12.82
N GLY A 301 -8.00 7.44 12.48
CA GLY A 301 -8.88 6.98 11.40
C GLY A 301 -8.33 7.19 9.99
N ILE A 302 -7.16 7.81 9.88
CA ILE A 302 -6.45 8.04 8.61
C ILE A 302 -5.02 7.52 8.77
N ILE A 303 -4.49 6.86 7.74
CA ILE A 303 -3.11 6.37 7.79
C ILE A 303 -2.14 7.54 7.76
N LYS A 304 -1.38 7.69 8.85
CA LYS A 304 -0.31 8.68 8.99
C LYS A 304 1.04 7.98 9.10
N GLY A 305 1.97 8.40 8.26
CA GLY A 305 3.34 7.87 8.32
C GLY A 305 4.15 8.50 9.44
N VAL A 306 5.26 7.86 9.80
CA VAL A 306 6.28 8.36 10.72
C VAL A 306 7.15 9.41 10.02
N THR A 307 6.50 10.46 9.56
CA THR A 307 7.11 11.54 8.77
C THR A 307 6.73 12.90 9.34
N ARG A 308 7.44 13.95 8.87
CA ARG A 308 7.15 15.34 9.26
C ARG A 308 5.69 15.74 9.00
N MET A 309 5.12 15.28 7.89
CA MET A 309 3.74 15.59 7.50
C MET A 309 2.72 14.56 8.02
N GLY A 310 3.17 13.56 8.76
CA GLY A 310 2.35 12.52 9.36
C GLY A 310 2.17 12.73 10.86
N ILE A 311 2.49 11.71 11.66
CA ILE A 311 2.28 11.70 13.12
C ILE A 311 2.94 12.93 13.82
N ILE A 312 4.12 13.34 13.34
CA ILE A 312 4.88 14.42 13.99
C ILE A 312 4.19 15.79 13.82
N SER A 313 3.46 16.01 12.72
CA SER A 313 2.73 17.26 12.51
C SER A 313 1.59 17.49 13.51
N ASP A 314 1.05 16.40 14.05
CA ASP A 314 -0.11 16.44 14.95
C ASP A 314 0.27 16.63 16.41
N LYS A 315 1.57 16.57 16.74
CA LYS A 315 2.02 16.78 18.10
C LYS A 315 1.71 18.21 18.58
N ALA A 316 1.16 18.31 19.77
CA ALA A 316 0.81 19.58 20.38
C ALA A 316 2.07 20.44 20.64
N SER A 317 3.15 19.81 21.12
CA SER A 317 4.38 20.50 21.48
C SER A 317 5.10 21.10 20.27
N VAL A 318 5.41 22.38 20.39
CA VAL A 318 6.21 23.14 19.42
C VAL A 318 7.66 22.68 19.44
N LEU A 319 8.22 22.43 20.63
CA LEU A 319 9.59 21.99 20.82
C LEU A 319 9.81 20.60 20.21
N ALA A 320 8.89 19.66 20.44
CA ALA A 320 8.96 18.32 19.83
C ALA A 320 8.94 18.38 18.31
N ARG A 321 8.08 19.22 17.71
CA ARG A 321 8.07 19.43 16.25
C ARG A 321 9.34 20.08 15.73
N ALA A 322 9.87 21.08 16.45
CA ALA A 322 11.08 21.81 16.06
C ALA A 322 12.34 20.94 16.08
N THR A 323 12.44 19.98 17.01
CA THR A 323 13.60 19.08 17.09
C THR A 323 13.69 18.10 15.94
N PHE A 324 12.58 17.83 15.28
CA PHE A 324 12.56 16.86 14.18
C PHE A 324 13.07 17.48 12.87
N GLU A 325 12.46 18.58 12.43
CA GLU A 325 12.84 19.30 11.19
C GLU A 325 12.33 20.74 11.19
N THR A 326 13.08 21.62 10.52
CA THR A 326 12.72 23.02 10.24
C THR A 326 12.33 23.83 11.49
N PRO A 327 13.24 23.94 12.51
CA PRO A 327 12.94 24.64 13.75
C PRO A 327 12.46 26.08 13.53
N ASP A 328 13.10 26.83 12.62
CA ASP A 328 12.77 28.21 12.34
C ASP A 328 11.30 28.41 11.97
N LYS A 329 10.76 27.55 11.08
CA LYS A 329 9.35 27.61 10.68
C LYS A 329 8.40 27.29 11.83
N GLN A 330 8.75 26.31 12.66
CA GLN A 330 7.91 25.91 13.80
C GLN A 330 7.84 27.03 14.83
N PHE A 331 8.98 27.67 15.15
CA PHE A 331 9.01 28.79 16.08
C PHE A 331 8.29 30.03 15.55
N VAL A 332 8.47 30.37 14.27
CA VAL A 332 7.74 31.51 13.66
C VAL A 332 6.23 31.26 13.69
N ASN A 333 5.78 30.07 13.30
CA ASN A 333 4.35 29.73 13.33
C ASN A 333 3.80 29.75 14.76
N ALA A 334 4.51 29.21 15.71
CA ALA A 334 4.11 29.21 17.11
C ALA A 334 4.02 30.64 17.68
N THR A 335 4.97 31.50 17.32
CA THR A 335 4.95 32.90 17.73
C THR A 335 3.75 33.65 17.16
N ILE A 336 3.43 33.43 15.87
CA ILE A 336 2.27 34.04 15.23
C ILE A 336 0.94 33.57 15.88
N GLN A 337 0.88 32.30 16.27
CA GLN A 337 -0.31 31.69 16.88
C GLN A 337 -0.40 31.96 18.39
N GLY A 338 0.66 32.47 19.01
CA GLY A 338 0.74 32.61 20.47
C GLY A 338 0.69 31.23 21.19
N ALA A 339 1.26 30.19 20.56
CA ALA A 339 1.19 28.83 21.07
C ALA A 339 1.98 28.71 22.39
N ARG A 340 1.41 27.94 23.32
CA ARG A 340 2.05 27.58 24.60
C ARG A 340 2.43 26.10 24.55
N ASP A 341 3.65 25.79 25.02
CA ASP A 341 4.13 24.42 25.17
C ASP A 341 4.02 24.00 26.64
N GLU A 342 3.37 22.87 26.91
CA GLU A 342 3.13 22.40 28.29
C GLU A 342 4.23 21.47 28.80
N LEU A 343 5.26 21.18 27.99
CA LEU A 343 6.42 20.36 28.34
C LEU A 343 6.03 18.94 28.83
N SER A 344 5.05 18.36 28.22
CA SER A 344 4.48 17.07 28.67
C SER A 344 5.26 15.83 28.18
N SER A 345 6.19 15.99 27.25
CA SER A 345 6.96 14.87 26.70
C SER A 345 8.45 14.91 27.04
N VAL A 346 9.15 13.80 26.75
CA VAL A 346 10.54 13.58 27.16
C VAL A 346 11.52 14.55 26.49
N ILE A 347 11.39 14.78 25.17
CA ILE A 347 12.35 15.65 24.43
C ILE A 347 12.30 17.10 24.93
N GLU A 348 11.12 17.62 25.21
CA GLU A 348 10.93 18.98 25.68
C GLU A 348 11.66 19.21 27.02
N ASN A 349 11.47 18.26 27.96
CA ASN A 349 12.10 18.32 29.27
C ASN A 349 13.62 18.18 29.17
N ILE A 350 14.13 17.29 28.31
CA ILE A 350 15.58 17.17 28.07
C ILE A 350 16.15 18.46 27.45
N LEU A 351 15.47 19.11 26.51
CA LEU A 351 15.93 20.36 25.91
C LEU A 351 16.06 21.48 26.90
N LEU A 352 15.17 21.51 27.90
CA LEU A 352 15.15 22.52 28.94
C LEU A 352 15.90 22.10 30.21
N ASN A 353 16.59 20.95 30.15
CA ASN A 353 17.33 20.38 31.29
C ASN A 353 16.45 20.22 32.55
N GLN A 354 15.22 19.78 32.35
CA GLN A 354 14.29 19.46 33.43
C GLN A 354 14.28 17.95 33.67
N PRO A 355 14.08 17.49 34.91
CA PRO A 355 14.01 16.07 35.23
C PRO A 355 12.78 15.39 34.64
#